data_b6cb1044d209cad0e5bdae475f794c52
#
_entry.id   b6cb1044d209cad0e5bdae475f794c52
#
_cell.length_a   1.000
_cell.length_b   1.000
_cell.length_c   1.000
_cell.angle_alpha   90.00
_cell.angle_beta   90.00
_cell.angle_gamma   90.00
#
_symmetry.space_group_name_H-M   'P 1'
#
loop_
_entity.id
_entity.type
_entity.pdbx_description
1 polymer ?
#
loop_
_entity_poly.entity_id
_entity_poly.type
_entity_poly.pdbx_seq_one_letter_code
_entity_poly.pdbx_strand_id
1 'polypeptide(L)'
;MIFDELHLSEQILKAVHEKKYEVMTEIQAQCIPLIKQGKDVIGQSQTGSGKTAAFGIPMLESIERGKGIQGLILTPTRELCVQVKEALCSFGKYLPLRIVNVYGGVGIGQQLQTVKTAEIVVATPGRLLDILNRGLSLRNVKLLVLDEADRMLDMGFIDDVEKIMKLTSPTRQTLLFSATIAPKLHTLVKRYMRNPVSVKVKLQVDKTFLSEVYYDVLTTADKFSLLTHLIKQAKAGIVLVFCGTRRMVDSVA
;
A
#
# COMPACT_ATOMS: atom_id res chain seq x y z
N MET A 1 -13.11 -6.92 -17.77
CA MET A 1 -13.93 -7.35 -16.60
C MET A 1 -14.42 -6.10 -15.88
N ILE A 2 -15.70 -6.02 -15.55
CA ILE A 2 -16.32 -4.91 -14.82
C ILE A 2 -16.57 -5.33 -13.36
N PHE A 3 -16.73 -4.34 -12.45
CA PHE A 3 -16.91 -4.64 -11.02
C PHE A 3 -18.21 -5.36 -10.71
N ASP A 4 -19.25 -5.18 -11.52
CA ASP A 4 -20.56 -5.85 -11.36
C ASP A 4 -20.47 -7.39 -11.50
N GLU A 5 -19.47 -7.90 -12.24
CA GLU A 5 -19.23 -9.33 -12.40
C GLU A 5 -18.62 -10.00 -11.13
N LEU A 6 -18.19 -9.22 -10.15
CA LEU A 6 -17.50 -9.73 -8.96
C LEU A 6 -18.46 -10.21 -7.86
N HIS A 7 -19.77 -10.05 -8.01
CA HIS A 7 -20.76 -10.39 -6.97
C HIS A 7 -20.39 -9.76 -5.61
N LEU A 8 -20.16 -8.45 -5.62
CA LEU A 8 -19.92 -7.65 -4.41
C LEU A 8 -21.26 -7.26 -3.76
N SER A 9 -21.22 -6.90 -2.46
CA SER A 9 -22.38 -6.34 -1.78
C SER A 9 -22.84 -5.03 -2.45
N GLU A 10 -24.14 -4.76 -2.42
CA GLU A 10 -24.72 -3.53 -2.99
C GLU A 10 -24.05 -2.26 -2.43
N GLN A 11 -23.70 -2.29 -1.14
CA GLN A 11 -23.04 -1.19 -0.45
C GLN A 11 -21.66 -0.89 -1.05
N ILE A 12 -20.88 -1.90 -1.37
CA ILE A 12 -19.55 -1.73 -1.99
C ILE A 12 -19.70 -1.34 -3.46
N LEU A 13 -20.58 -2.00 -4.23
CA LEU A 13 -20.84 -1.63 -5.62
C LEU A 13 -21.26 -0.18 -5.75
N LYS A 14 -22.16 0.29 -4.90
CA LYS A 14 -22.57 1.69 -4.87
C LYS A 14 -21.38 2.63 -4.65
N ALA A 15 -20.50 2.33 -3.69
CA ALA A 15 -19.31 3.14 -3.41
C ALA A 15 -18.30 3.12 -4.58
N VAL A 16 -18.15 1.99 -5.26
CA VAL A 16 -17.29 1.81 -6.44
C VAL A 16 -17.81 2.63 -7.61
N HIS A 17 -19.11 2.58 -7.90
CA HIS A 17 -19.75 3.37 -8.96
C HIS A 17 -19.68 4.89 -8.71
N GLU A 18 -19.89 5.35 -7.46
CA GLU A 18 -19.72 6.76 -7.10
C GLU A 18 -18.30 7.29 -7.39
N LYS A 19 -17.30 6.41 -7.32
CA LYS A 19 -15.91 6.74 -7.69
C LYS A 19 -15.65 6.64 -9.19
N LYS A 20 -16.64 6.33 -10.00
CA LYS A 20 -16.54 6.13 -11.46
C LYS A 20 -15.54 5.00 -11.83
N TYR A 21 -15.47 3.96 -10.99
CA TYR A 21 -14.71 2.75 -11.28
C TYR A 21 -15.62 1.81 -12.09
N GLU A 22 -15.53 1.88 -13.42
CA GLU A 22 -16.34 1.07 -14.33
C GLU A 22 -15.63 -0.22 -14.71
N VAL A 23 -14.37 -0.08 -15.13
CA VAL A 23 -13.54 -1.19 -15.60
C VAL A 23 -12.40 -1.43 -14.64
N MET A 24 -12.18 -2.71 -14.30
CA MET A 24 -11.05 -3.10 -13.46
C MET A 24 -9.73 -2.96 -14.18
N THR A 25 -8.71 -2.50 -13.46
CA THR A 25 -7.32 -2.64 -13.93
C THR A 25 -6.91 -4.11 -13.96
N GLU A 26 -5.84 -4.42 -14.67
CA GLU A 26 -5.36 -5.81 -14.80
C GLU A 26 -5.04 -6.45 -13.44
N ILE A 27 -4.39 -5.71 -12.52
CA ILE A 27 -4.09 -6.22 -11.18
C ILE A 27 -5.37 -6.48 -10.37
N GLN A 28 -6.40 -5.66 -10.52
CA GLN A 28 -7.69 -5.85 -9.85
C GLN A 28 -8.40 -7.08 -10.40
N ALA A 29 -8.51 -7.19 -11.72
CA ALA A 29 -9.18 -8.30 -12.40
C ALA A 29 -8.57 -9.66 -12.06
N GLN A 30 -7.25 -9.73 -11.88
CA GLN A 30 -6.57 -10.97 -11.53
C GLN A 30 -6.54 -11.24 -10.02
N CYS A 31 -6.32 -10.21 -9.17
CA CYS A 31 -6.16 -10.42 -7.73
C CYS A 31 -7.50 -10.58 -6.98
N ILE A 32 -8.53 -9.78 -7.30
CA ILE A 32 -9.80 -9.78 -6.52
C ILE A 32 -10.43 -11.18 -6.47
N PRO A 33 -10.59 -11.91 -7.58
CA PRO A 33 -11.17 -13.26 -7.53
C PRO A 33 -10.36 -14.24 -6.69
N LEU A 34 -9.03 -14.18 -6.76
CA LEU A 34 -8.15 -15.05 -5.98
C LEU A 34 -8.25 -14.75 -4.48
N ILE A 35 -8.31 -13.47 -4.12
CA ILE A 35 -8.46 -13.04 -2.72
C ILE A 35 -9.82 -13.48 -2.17
N LYS A 36 -10.90 -13.33 -2.92
CA LYS A 36 -12.25 -13.82 -2.54
C LYS A 36 -12.29 -15.35 -2.36
N GLN A 37 -11.44 -16.09 -3.07
CA GLN A 37 -11.27 -17.55 -2.89
C GLN A 37 -10.43 -17.92 -1.65
N GLY A 38 -9.93 -16.95 -0.88
CA GLY A 38 -9.08 -17.21 0.29
C GLY A 38 -7.64 -17.59 -0.05
N LYS A 39 -7.16 -17.36 -1.29
CA LYS A 39 -5.79 -17.65 -1.70
C LYS A 39 -4.83 -16.58 -1.17
N ASP A 40 -3.65 -17.02 -0.74
CA ASP A 40 -2.55 -16.07 -0.56
C ASP A 40 -2.09 -15.57 -1.93
N VAL A 41 -1.85 -14.26 -2.05
CA VAL A 41 -1.54 -13.63 -3.34
C VAL A 41 -0.29 -12.77 -3.25
N ILE A 42 0.57 -12.90 -4.25
CA ILE A 42 1.70 -11.99 -4.49
C ILE A 42 1.35 -11.16 -5.72
N GLY A 43 1.06 -9.87 -5.51
CA GLY A 43 0.74 -8.93 -6.58
C GLY A 43 1.97 -8.08 -6.94
N GLN A 44 2.57 -8.33 -8.10
CA GLN A 44 3.66 -7.52 -8.63
C GLN A 44 3.13 -6.49 -9.63
N SER A 45 3.19 -5.21 -9.25
CA SER A 45 2.85 -4.10 -10.14
C SER A 45 3.40 -2.79 -9.60
N GLN A 46 3.59 -1.81 -10.46
CA GLN A 46 4.05 -0.47 -10.08
C GLN A 46 3.01 0.30 -9.25
N THR A 47 3.43 1.41 -8.65
CA THR A 47 2.54 2.36 -7.98
C THR A 47 1.53 2.94 -9.00
N GLY A 48 0.29 3.19 -8.55
CA GLY A 48 -0.77 3.72 -9.43
C GLY A 48 -1.51 2.66 -10.27
N SER A 49 -1.16 1.37 -10.18
CA SER A 49 -1.84 0.29 -10.92
C SER A 49 -3.22 -0.10 -10.36
N GLY A 50 -3.65 0.46 -9.22
CA GLY A 50 -4.92 0.14 -8.58
C GLY A 50 -4.85 -0.96 -7.51
N LYS A 51 -3.66 -1.27 -6.96
CA LYS A 51 -3.44 -2.27 -5.90
C LYS A 51 -4.35 -2.10 -4.70
N THR A 52 -4.53 -0.85 -4.23
CA THR A 52 -5.35 -0.57 -3.05
C THR A 52 -6.79 -1.06 -3.20
N ALA A 53 -7.40 -0.89 -4.37
CA ALA A 53 -8.72 -1.45 -4.64
C ALA A 53 -8.66 -2.99 -4.78
N ALA A 54 -7.57 -3.53 -5.35
CA ALA A 54 -7.41 -4.96 -5.55
C ALA A 54 -7.42 -5.76 -4.24
N PHE A 55 -6.83 -5.23 -3.16
CA PHE A 55 -6.90 -5.88 -1.85
C PHE A 55 -7.99 -5.30 -0.94
N GLY A 56 -8.29 -4.01 -1.06
CA GLY A 56 -9.20 -3.31 -0.17
C GLY A 56 -10.66 -3.72 -0.34
N ILE A 57 -11.12 -3.85 -1.59
CA ILE A 57 -12.50 -4.24 -1.88
C ILE A 57 -12.82 -5.64 -1.31
N PRO A 58 -12.06 -6.71 -1.62
CA PRO A 58 -12.33 -8.03 -1.04
C PRO A 58 -12.10 -8.07 0.48
N MET A 59 -11.19 -7.27 1.04
CA MET A 59 -11.06 -7.14 2.49
C MET A 59 -12.34 -6.60 3.11
N LEU A 60 -12.87 -5.50 2.61
CA LEU A 60 -14.11 -4.89 3.11
C LEU A 60 -15.30 -5.85 3.07
N GLU A 61 -15.39 -6.71 2.04
CA GLU A 61 -16.41 -7.76 1.92
C GLU A 61 -16.30 -8.84 3.02
N SER A 62 -15.08 -9.13 3.48
CA SER A 62 -14.81 -10.27 4.38
C SER A 62 -14.86 -9.92 5.87
N ILE A 63 -14.92 -8.62 6.21
CA ILE A 63 -14.83 -8.14 7.59
C ILE A 63 -16.21 -7.97 8.24
N GLU A 64 -16.36 -8.47 9.45
CA GLU A 64 -17.58 -8.40 10.24
C GLU A 64 -17.45 -7.32 11.33
N ARG A 65 -18.49 -6.51 11.51
CA ARG A 65 -18.53 -5.51 12.58
C ARG A 65 -18.46 -6.14 13.98
N GLY A 66 -17.70 -5.49 14.89
CA GLY A 66 -17.68 -5.84 16.32
C GLY A 66 -16.87 -7.08 16.68
N LYS A 67 -16.14 -7.69 15.71
CA LYS A 67 -15.29 -8.86 15.93
C LYS A 67 -13.82 -8.51 16.20
N GLY A 68 -13.52 -7.24 16.52
CA GLY A 68 -12.16 -6.73 16.70
C GLY A 68 -11.39 -6.61 15.38
N ILE A 69 -10.07 -6.50 15.46
CA ILE A 69 -9.21 -6.30 14.30
C ILE A 69 -9.12 -7.58 13.47
N GLN A 70 -9.71 -7.56 12.27
CA GLN A 70 -9.73 -8.69 11.35
C GLN A 70 -8.93 -8.40 10.08
N GLY A 71 -8.84 -7.12 9.67
CA GLY A 71 -8.02 -6.67 8.55
C GLY A 71 -6.80 -5.90 9.07
N LEU A 72 -5.61 -6.27 8.59
CA LEU A 72 -4.36 -5.56 8.88
C LEU A 72 -3.62 -5.27 7.59
N ILE A 73 -3.26 -4.00 7.37
CA ILE A 73 -2.44 -3.57 6.24
C ILE A 73 -1.19 -2.91 6.79
N LEU A 74 -0.02 -3.39 6.38
CA LEU A 74 1.26 -2.78 6.68
C LEU A 74 1.75 -1.97 5.48
N THR A 75 2.19 -0.74 5.75
CA THR A 75 2.70 0.21 4.76
C THR A 75 4.04 0.80 5.22
N PRO A 76 4.98 1.13 4.31
CA PRO A 76 6.30 1.64 4.69
C PRO A 76 6.26 3.04 5.30
N THR A 77 5.32 3.91 4.89
CA THR A 77 5.32 5.32 5.26
C THR A 77 3.99 5.77 5.84
N ARG A 78 4.04 6.88 6.59
CA ARG A 78 2.86 7.55 7.13
C ARG A 78 1.90 7.99 6.02
N GLU A 79 2.44 8.58 4.97
CA GLU A 79 1.68 9.10 3.84
C GLU A 79 0.88 7.99 3.17
N LEU A 80 1.52 6.85 2.87
CA LEU A 80 0.83 5.70 2.28
C LEU A 80 -0.20 5.11 3.24
N CYS A 81 0.09 5.07 4.55
CA CYS A 81 -0.84 4.63 5.57
C CYS A 81 -2.14 5.46 5.56
N VAL A 82 -2.02 6.79 5.43
CA VAL A 82 -3.17 7.71 5.33
C VAL A 82 -3.93 7.48 4.02
N GLN A 83 -3.23 7.42 2.89
CA GLN A 83 -3.83 7.23 1.56
C GLN A 83 -4.61 5.90 1.47
N VAL A 84 -4.03 4.81 1.96
CA VAL A 84 -4.70 3.49 1.98
C VAL A 84 -5.95 3.53 2.85
N LYS A 85 -5.87 4.11 4.06
CA LYS A 85 -7.04 4.26 4.94
C LYS A 85 -8.15 5.07 4.27
N GLU A 86 -7.83 6.19 3.63
CA GLU A 86 -8.80 7.04 2.93
C GLU A 86 -9.46 6.29 1.77
N ALA A 87 -8.69 5.54 0.99
CA ALA A 87 -9.21 4.71 -0.07
C ALA A 87 -10.19 3.65 0.46
N LEU A 88 -9.81 2.93 1.53
CA LEU A 88 -10.69 1.95 2.18
C LEU A 88 -11.97 2.59 2.73
N CYS A 89 -11.86 3.73 3.40
CA CYS A 89 -13.04 4.47 3.89
C CYS A 89 -13.97 4.87 2.75
N SER A 90 -13.42 5.22 1.58
CA SER A 90 -14.25 5.60 0.44
C SER A 90 -14.94 4.40 -0.24
N PHE A 91 -14.27 3.23 -0.36
CA PHE A 91 -14.91 2.00 -0.84
C PHE A 91 -15.89 1.41 0.17
N GLY A 92 -15.58 1.52 1.47
CA GLY A 92 -16.42 1.06 2.58
C GLY A 92 -17.39 2.10 3.12
N LYS A 93 -17.68 3.18 2.37
CA LYS A 93 -18.50 4.33 2.80
C LYS A 93 -19.85 3.95 3.41
N TYR A 94 -20.45 2.90 2.92
CA TYR A 94 -21.78 2.42 3.34
C TYR A 94 -21.72 1.24 4.31
N LEU A 95 -20.51 0.79 4.66
CA LEU A 95 -20.31 -0.29 5.62
C LEU A 95 -20.14 0.29 7.04
N PRO A 96 -20.71 -0.35 8.07
CA PRO A 96 -20.58 0.11 9.46
C PRO A 96 -19.24 -0.33 10.08
N LEU A 97 -18.11 -0.20 9.34
CA LEU A 97 -16.77 -0.64 9.76
C LEU A 97 -15.93 0.55 10.24
N ARG A 98 -15.12 0.33 11.26
CA ARG A 98 -14.13 1.29 11.75
C ARG A 98 -12.75 0.97 11.19
N ILE A 99 -12.26 1.85 10.33
CA ILE A 99 -10.94 1.76 9.69
C ILE A 99 -10.05 2.83 10.32
N VAL A 100 -8.96 2.42 10.94
CA VAL A 100 -8.04 3.34 11.61
C VAL A 100 -6.63 3.21 11.06
N ASN A 101 -5.88 4.31 11.16
CA ASN A 101 -4.46 4.32 10.84
C ASN A 101 -3.60 4.42 12.10
N VAL A 102 -2.42 3.81 12.05
CA VAL A 102 -1.43 3.73 13.14
C VAL A 102 -0.04 4.00 12.58
N TYR A 103 0.54 5.16 12.87
CA TYR A 103 1.85 5.57 12.37
C TYR A 103 2.63 6.46 13.35
N GLY A 104 3.93 6.54 13.17
CA GLY A 104 4.83 7.36 13.98
C GLY A 104 4.67 8.88 13.77
N GLY A 105 5.31 9.68 14.64
CA GLY A 105 5.34 11.14 14.53
C GLY A 105 4.12 11.87 15.12
N VAL A 106 3.20 11.14 15.76
CA VAL A 106 2.05 11.71 16.50
C VAL A 106 1.88 11.01 17.85
N GLY A 107 1.11 11.61 18.77
CA GLY A 107 0.87 11.06 20.10
C GLY A 107 0.28 9.65 20.06
N ILE A 108 0.82 8.73 20.85
CA ILE A 108 0.38 7.32 20.87
C ILE A 108 -0.95 7.12 21.59
N GLY A 109 -1.28 7.98 22.57
CA GLY A 109 -2.45 7.79 23.45
C GLY A 109 -3.78 7.74 22.69
N GLN A 110 -3.99 8.67 21.75
CA GLN A 110 -5.20 8.69 20.93
C GLN A 110 -5.30 7.46 20.01
N GLN A 111 -4.18 7.03 19.44
CA GLN A 111 -4.14 5.84 18.58
C GLN A 111 -4.45 4.57 19.37
N LEU A 112 -3.97 4.45 20.62
CA LEU A 112 -4.28 3.34 21.51
C LEU A 112 -5.79 3.20 21.82
N GLN A 113 -6.48 4.31 21.93
CA GLN A 113 -7.93 4.29 22.18
C GLN A 113 -8.71 3.90 20.91
N THR A 114 -8.38 4.51 19.79
CA THR A 114 -9.11 4.28 18.53
C THR A 114 -8.91 2.88 17.97
N VAL A 115 -7.68 2.32 18.08
CA VAL A 115 -7.36 0.99 17.52
C VAL A 115 -8.11 -0.15 18.22
N LYS A 116 -8.49 0.01 19.50
CA LYS A 116 -9.23 -1.02 20.26
C LYS A 116 -10.62 -1.31 19.71
N THR A 117 -11.19 -0.36 18.99
CA THR A 117 -12.56 -0.47 18.43
C THR A 117 -12.56 -0.66 16.92
N ALA A 118 -11.38 -0.85 16.31
CA ALA A 118 -11.23 -0.99 14.86
C ALA A 118 -11.47 -2.42 14.40
N GLU A 119 -12.05 -2.56 13.23
CA GLU A 119 -12.11 -3.82 12.49
C GLU A 119 -10.95 -3.93 11.48
N ILE A 120 -10.52 -2.79 10.93
CA ILE A 120 -9.39 -2.73 9.99
C ILE A 120 -8.37 -1.71 10.49
N VAL A 121 -7.10 -2.13 10.48
CA VAL A 121 -5.96 -1.28 10.86
C VAL A 121 -5.02 -1.16 9.67
N VAL A 122 -4.68 0.08 9.29
CA VAL A 122 -3.59 0.39 8.36
C VAL A 122 -2.44 0.95 9.19
N ALA A 123 -1.25 0.37 9.09
CA ALA A 123 -0.17 0.72 10.01
C ALA A 123 1.22 0.77 9.38
N THR A 124 2.09 1.63 9.95
CA THR A 124 3.54 1.48 9.78
C THR A 124 4.08 0.50 10.82
N PRO A 125 5.03 -0.41 10.46
CA PRO A 125 5.44 -1.52 11.32
C PRO A 125 5.92 -1.09 12.71
N GLY A 126 6.83 -0.14 12.83
CA GLY A 126 7.40 0.28 14.12
C GLY A 126 6.34 0.78 15.11
N ARG A 127 5.43 1.68 14.69
CA ARG A 127 4.38 2.19 15.57
C ARG A 127 3.36 1.10 15.95
N LEU A 128 3.07 0.17 15.07
CA LEU A 128 2.18 -0.94 15.41
C LEU A 128 2.82 -1.81 16.50
N LEU A 129 4.12 -2.09 16.43
CA LEU A 129 4.83 -2.82 17.49
C LEU A 129 4.78 -2.09 18.83
N ASP A 130 4.94 -0.76 18.86
CA ASP A 130 4.79 0.03 20.09
C ASP A 130 3.42 -0.16 20.73
N ILE A 131 2.38 -0.25 19.93
CA ILE A 131 1.00 -0.46 20.39
C ILE A 131 0.78 -1.93 20.81
N LEU A 132 1.34 -2.89 20.11
CA LEU A 132 1.27 -4.32 20.46
C LEU A 132 1.94 -4.59 21.80
N ASN A 133 3.08 -3.95 22.08
CA ASN A 133 3.77 -4.02 23.38
C ASN A 133 2.95 -3.45 24.52
N ARG A 134 1.87 -2.69 24.23
CA ARG A 134 0.92 -2.16 25.21
C ARG A 134 -0.38 -2.98 25.31
N GLY A 135 -0.35 -4.23 24.82
CA GLY A 135 -1.42 -5.21 25.02
C GLY A 135 -2.49 -5.26 23.91
N LEU A 136 -2.28 -4.63 22.75
CA LEU A 136 -3.17 -4.85 21.60
C LEU A 136 -3.01 -6.29 21.09
N SER A 137 -4.12 -6.94 20.73
CA SER A 137 -4.13 -8.28 20.16
C SER A 137 -4.46 -8.28 18.68
N LEU A 138 -3.71 -9.07 17.90
CA LEU A 138 -3.94 -9.31 16.48
C LEU A 138 -4.44 -10.74 16.18
N ARG A 139 -4.88 -11.49 17.20
CA ARG A 139 -5.28 -12.90 17.05
C ARG A 139 -6.47 -13.11 16.12
N ASN A 140 -7.32 -12.09 15.96
CA ASN A 140 -8.52 -12.15 15.11
C ASN A 140 -8.24 -11.71 13.67
N VAL A 141 -6.99 -11.37 13.31
CA VAL A 141 -6.64 -10.98 11.95
C VAL A 141 -6.86 -12.15 11.01
N LYS A 142 -7.82 -11.98 10.09
CA LYS A 142 -8.18 -12.94 9.04
C LYS A 142 -7.42 -12.64 7.75
N LEU A 143 -7.15 -11.37 7.47
CA LEU A 143 -6.49 -10.90 6.26
C LEU A 143 -5.37 -9.92 6.59
N LEU A 144 -4.15 -10.27 6.21
CA LEU A 144 -2.96 -9.43 6.33
C LEU A 144 -2.48 -9.01 4.94
N VAL A 145 -2.23 -7.72 4.75
CA VAL A 145 -1.66 -7.14 3.53
C VAL A 145 -0.32 -6.48 3.84
N LEU A 146 0.70 -6.80 3.06
CA LEU A 146 1.96 -6.08 3.01
C LEU A 146 1.97 -5.25 1.72
N ASP A 147 1.79 -3.93 1.82
CA ASP A 147 1.79 -3.03 0.67
C ASP A 147 3.13 -2.30 0.55
N GLU A 148 3.67 -2.22 -0.66
CA GLU A 148 5.03 -1.75 -0.96
C GLU A 148 6.10 -2.50 -0.12
N ALA A 149 6.04 -3.84 -0.15
CA ALA A 149 6.92 -4.68 0.66
C ALA A 149 8.41 -4.50 0.35
N ASP A 150 8.78 -4.22 -0.89
CA ASP A 150 10.15 -3.86 -1.29
C ASP A 150 10.61 -2.58 -0.57
N ARG A 151 9.78 -1.56 -0.50
CA ARG A 151 10.10 -0.33 0.21
C ARG A 151 10.20 -0.52 1.72
N MET A 152 9.37 -1.41 2.31
CA MET A 152 9.55 -1.80 3.72
C MET A 152 10.89 -2.49 3.95
N LEU A 153 11.36 -3.29 3.00
CA LEU A 153 12.69 -3.91 3.04
C LEU A 153 13.80 -2.86 2.98
N ASP A 154 13.73 -1.92 2.04
CA ASP A 154 14.73 -0.86 1.86
C ASP A 154 14.83 0.04 3.11
N MET A 155 13.73 0.25 3.81
CA MET A 155 13.67 1.00 5.07
C MET A 155 14.06 0.18 6.31
N GLY A 156 14.40 -1.09 6.16
CA GLY A 156 14.83 -1.97 7.26
C GLY A 156 13.71 -2.51 8.15
N PHE A 157 12.44 -2.43 7.73
CA PHE A 157 11.28 -2.86 8.53
C PHE A 157 10.98 -4.36 8.48
N ILE A 158 11.74 -5.16 7.75
CA ILE A 158 11.41 -6.58 7.55
C ILE A 158 11.36 -7.37 8.87
N ASP A 159 12.29 -7.13 9.78
CA ASP A 159 12.29 -7.80 11.10
C ASP A 159 11.05 -7.43 11.93
N ASP A 160 10.60 -6.18 11.84
CA ASP A 160 9.40 -5.72 12.52
C ASP A 160 8.13 -6.31 11.88
N VAL A 161 8.09 -6.39 10.56
CA VAL A 161 7.03 -7.09 9.82
C VAL A 161 6.95 -8.56 10.26
N GLU A 162 8.09 -9.28 10.36
CA GLU A 162 8.11 -10.66 10.85
C GLU A 162 7.56 -10.79 12.27
N LYS A 163 7.95 -9.90 13.19
CA LYS A 163 7.41 -9.88 14.57
C LYS A 163 5.89 -9.73 14.56
N ILE A 164 5.37 -8.80 13.76
CA ILE A 164 3.92 -8.57 13.63
C ILE A 164 3.24 -9.82 13.06
N MET A 165 3.78 -10.40 12.00
CA MET A 165 3.22 -11.61 11.38
C MET A 165 3.10 -12.79 12.37
N LYS A 166 4.05 -12.95 13.28
CA LYS A 166 4.02 -13.98 14.34
C LYS A 166 2.90 -13.76 15.36
N LEU A 167 2.44 -12.53 15.55
CA LEU A 167 1.39 -12.16 16.49
C LEU A 167 -0.03 -12.24 15.89
N THR A 168 -0.15 -12.44 14.59
CA THR A 168 -1.43 -12.63 13.90
C THR A 168 -1.83 -14.12 13.85
N SER A 169 -3.09 -14.41 13.51
CA SER A 169 -3.57 -15.80 13.34
C SER A 169 -2.71 -16.58 12.33
N PRO A 170 -2.29 -17.81 12.62
CA PRO A 170 -1.57 -18.66 11.66
C PRO A 170 -2.46 -19.10 10.47
N THR A 171 -3.77 -19.03 10.62
CA THR A 171 -4.73 -19.39 9.56
C THR A 171 -5.16 -18.20 8.71
N ARG A 172 -4.61 -17.00 8.97
CA ARG A 172 -4.90 -15.81 8.17
C ARG A 172 -4.57 -16.02 6.68
N GLN A 173 -5.25 -15.31 5.83
CA GLN A 173 -4.84 -15.07 4.45
C GLN A 173 -3.78 -13.96 4.42
N THR A 174 -2.74 -14.13 3.60
CA THR A 174 -1.65 -13.14 3.48
C THR A 174 -1.53 -12.67 2.04
N LEU A 175 -1.53 -11.36 1.84
CA LEU A 175 -1.33 -10.71 0.55
C LEU A 175 -0.03 -9.89 0.60
N LEU A 176 0.78 -10.00 -0.44
CA LEU A 176 2.01 -9.22 -0.59
C LEU A 176 1.95 -8.45 -1.90
N PHE A 177 1.99 -7.14 -1.81
CA PHE A 177 2.06 -6.25 -2.97
C PHE A 177 3.41 -5.54 -3.00
N SER A 178 4.07 -5.58 -4.16
CA SER A 178 5.42 -5.04 -4.34
C SER A 178 5.68 -4.75 -5.81
N ALA A 179 6.56 -3.80 -6.13
CA ALA A 179 7.05 -3.64 -7.49
C ALA A 179 8.11 -4.71 -7.81
N THR A 180 8.93 -5.07 -6.82
CA THR A 180 10.03 -6.04 -6.96
C THR A 180 9.99 -7.09 -5.84
N ILE A 181 10.49 -8.30 -6.12
CA ILE A 181 10.62 -9.37 -5.12
C ILE A 181 12.11 -9.69 -4.91
N ALA A 182 12.71 -9.00 -3.97
CA ALA A 182 14.10 -9.23 -3.56
C ALA A 182 14.26 -10.58 -2.81
N PRO A 183 15.48 -11.16 -2.71
CA PRO A 183 15.72 -12.45 -2.04
C PRO A 183 15.20 -12.52 -0.59
N LYS A 184 15.32 -11.44 0.18
CA LYS A 184 14.79 -11.37 1.55
C LYS A 184 13.26 -11.48 1.60
N LEU A 185 12.54 -10.88 0.63
CA LEU A 185 11.09 -11.04 0.52
C LEU A 185 10.70 -12.48 0.14
N HIS A 186 11.50 -13.14 -0.69
CA HIS A 186 11.33 -14.57 -0.98
C HIS A 186 11.38 -15.44 0.28
N THR A 187 12.29 -15.13 1.21
CA THR A 187 12.38 -15.86 2.49
C THR A 187 11.13 -15.64 3.33
N LEU A 188 10.62 -14.41 3.40
CA LEU A 188 9.39 -14.07 4.10
C LEU A 188 8.18 -14.79 3.48
N VAL A 189 8.06 -14.79 2.15
CA VAL A 189 7.02 -15.51 1.41
C VAL A 189 7.03 -17.00 1.77
N LYS A 190 8.19 -17.67 1.66
CA LYS A 190 8.32 -19.11 1.94
C LYS A 190 7.94 -19.48 3.38
N ARG A 191 8.21 -18.58 4.34
CA ARG A 191 7.98 -18.85 5.76
C ARG A 191 6.54 -18.57 6.20
N TYR A 192 5.89 -17.59 5.62
CA TYR A 192 4.64 -17.03 6.15
C TYR A 192 3.44 -17.08 5.21
N MET A 193 3.62 -17.40 3.94
CA MET A 193 2.52 -17.52 2.98
C MET A 193 2.26 -18.97 2.62
N ARG A 194 0.98 -19.31 2.33
CA ARG A 194 0.51 -20.65 2.06
C ARG A 194 0.19 -20.81 0.56
N ASN A 195 1.07 -21.50 -0.18
CA ASN A 195 0.93 -21.73 -1.62
C ASN A 195 0.46 -20.49 -2.39
N PRO A 196 1.19 -19.36 -2.28
CA PRO A 196 0.73 -18.09 -2.83
C PRO A 196 0.65 -18.13 -4.35
N VAL A 197 -0.42 -17.54 -4.89
CA VAL A 197 -0.57 -17.32 -6.33
C VAL A 197 0.14 -16.01 -6.70
N SER A 198 1.05 -16.07 -7.67
CA SER A 198 1.78 -14.89 -8.15
C SER A 198 1.06 -14.27 -9.34
N VAL A 199 0.68 -13.01 -9.20
CA VAL A 199 0.11 -12.16 -10.25
C VAL A 199 1.11 -11.08 -10.59
N LYS A 200 1.52 -11.01 -11.85
CA LYS A 200 2.52 -10.04 -12.34
C LYS A 200 1.96 -9.23 -13.48
N VAL A 201 1.76 -7.96 -13.22
CA VAL A 201 1.29 -6.99 -14.22
C VAL A 201 2.43 -6.03 -14.56
N LYS A 202 2.78 -5.98 -15.83
CA LYS A 202 3.71 -4.97 -16.36
C LYS A 202 2.88 -3.76 -16.78
N LEU A 203 3.06 -2.63 -16.11
CA LEU A 203 2.67 -1.37 -16.70
C LEU A 203 3.58 -1.15 -17.93
N GLN A 204 3.01 -1.25 -19.11
CA GLN A 204 3.64 -0.67 -20.28
C GLN A 204 3.49 0.85 -20.16
N VAL A 205 4.55 1.51 -19.67
CA VAL A 205 4.69 2.94 -19.96
C VAL A 205 4.84 3.00 -21.47
N ASP A 206 3.86 3.58 -22.12
CA ASP A 206 3.97 3.80 -23.57
C ASP A 206 5.21 4.68 -23.79
N LYS A 207 6.24 4.09 -24.39
CA LYS A 207 7.54 4.75 -24.61
C LYS A 207 7.39 6.03 -25.43
N THR A 208 6.25 6.19 -26.11
CA THR A 208 5.96 7.42 -26.86
C THR A 208 5.73 8.64 -25.98
N PHE A 209 5.37 8.44 -24.69
CA PHE A 209 5.15 9.52 -23.71
C PHE A 209 6.33 9.73 -22.75
N LEU A 210 7.39 8.94 -22.84
CA LEU A 210 8.58 9.07 -21.99
C LEU A 210 9.82 9.32 -22.85
N SER A 211 10.45 10.49 -22.64
CA SER A 211 11.77 10.80 -23.16
C SER A 211 12.73 10.95 -21.97
N GLU A 212 13.74 10.10 -21.91
CA GLU A 212 14.77 10.15 -20.87
C GLU A 212 16.07 10.64 -21.48
N VAL A 213 16.65 11.67 -20.85
CA VAL A 213 17.95 12.23 -21.22
C VAL A 213 18.77 12.38 -19.94
N TYR A 214 20.06 12.01 -20.01
CA TYR A 214 20.99 12.25 -18.92
C TYR A 214 22.12 13.18 -19.38
N TYR A 215 22.69 13.90 -18.44
CA TYR A 215 23.78 14.85 -18.68
C TYR A 215 24.89 14.60 -17.66
N ASP A 216 26.10 14.39 -18.15
CA ASP A 216 27.29 14.35 -17.32
C ASP A 216 27.79 15.78 -17.05
N VAL A 217 27.94 16.14 -15.78
CA VAL A 217 28.41 17.46 -15.36
C VAL A 217 29.57 17.33 -14.39
N LEU A 218 30.59 18.17 -14.56
CA LEU A 218 31.85 18.06 -13.81
C LEU A 218 31.78 18.73 -12.44
N THR A 219 30.99 19.80 -12.29
CA THR A 219 30.92 20.57 -11.05
C THR A 219 29.47 20.81 -10.59
N THR A 220 29.30 21.15 -9.31
CA THR A 220 27.99 21.54 -8.75
C THR A 220 27.47 22.84 -9.40
N ALA A 221 28.36 23.75 -9.75
CA ALA A 221 28.00 25.01 -10.46
C ALA A 221 27.42 24.70 -11.84
N ASP A 222 28.04 23.77 -12.59
CA ASP A 222 27.53 23.34 -13.89
C ASP A 222 26.16 22.67 -13.76
N LYS A 223 25.92 21.93 -12.69
CA LYS A 223 24.60 21.33 -12.39
C LYS A 223 23.51 22.38 -12.27
N PHE A 224 23.77 23.47 -11.52
CA PHE A 224 22.81 24.56 -11.35
C PHE A 224 22.56 25.31 -12.66
N SER A 225 23.63 25.60 -13.39
CA SER A 225 23.55 26.27 -14.68
C SER A 225 22.73 25.45 -15.69
N LEU A 226 23.00 24.14 -15.78
CA LEU A 226 22.27 23.21 -16.65
C LEU A 226 20.80 23.09 -16.21
N LEU A 227 20.51 22.94 -14.92
CA LEU A 227 19.13 22.89 -14.41
C LEU A 227 18.35 24.13 -14.82
N THR A 228 18.92 25.32 -14.60
CA THR A 228 18.30 26.60 -14.96
C THR A 228 18.05 26.69 -16.47
N HIS A 229 19.00 26.23 -17.28
CA HIS A 229 18.85 26.18 -18.74
C HIS A 229 17.71 25.25 -19.17
N LEU A 230 17.67 24.04 -18.63
CA LEU A 230 16.64 23.04 -18.94
C LEU A 230 15.23 23.51 -18.53
N ILE A 231 15.09 24.12 -17.34
CA ILE A 231 13.80 24.67 -16.89
C ILE A 231 13.33 25.78 -17.83
N LYS A 232 14.22 26.68 -18.27
CA LYS A 232 13.87 27.75 -19.22
C LYS A 232 13.47 27.22 -20.60
N GLN A 233 14.01 26.09 -21.02
CA GLN A 233 13.66 25.46 -22.30
C GLN A 233 12.42 24.58 -22.20
N ALA A 234 12.08 24.09 -21.00
CA ALA A 234 10.94 23.22 -20.80
C ALA A 234 9.62 23.95 -21.12
N LYS A 235 8.92 23.50 -22.16
CA LYS A 235 7.54 23.94 -22.49
C LYS A 235 6.52 23.18 -21.66
N ALA A 236 6.88 22.74 -20.44
CA ALA A 236 6.08 21.89 -19.59
C ALA A 236 5.21 22.72 -18.65
N GLY A 237 3.98 22.27 -18.37
CA GLY A 237 3.08 22.91 -17.41
C GLY A 237 3.51 22.69 -15.96
N ILE A 238 4.21 21.58 -15.66
CA ILE A 238 4.71 21.24 -14.32
C ILE A 238 6.14 20.69 -14.44
N VAL A 239 7.05 21.20 -13.62
CA VAL A 239 8.43 20.71 -13.50
C VAL A 239 8.65 20.22 -12.07
N LEU A 240 9.12 18.98 -11.91
CA LEU A 240 9.50 18.39 -10.63
C LEU A 240 11.02 18.20 -10.59
N VAL A 241 11.67 18.79 -9.57
CA VAL A 241 13.12 18.66 -9.36
C VAL A 241 13.37 17.81 -8.11
N PHE A 242 14.00 16.65 -8.29
CA PHE A 242 14.38 15.76 -7.18
C PHE A 242 15.84 16.06 -6.76
N CYS A 243 16.03 16.31 -5.48
CA CYS A 243 17.35 16.59 -4.89
C CYS A 243 17.75 15.50 -3.89
N GLY A 244 19.05 15.22 -3.79
CA GLY A 244 19.58 14.21 -2.87
C GLY A 244 19.51 14.58 -1.38
N THR A 245 19.36 15.87 -1.04
CA THR A 245 19.29 16.35 0.36
C THR A 245 18.31 17.52 0.49
N ARG A 246 17.75 17.70 1.70
CA ARG A 246 16.90 18.87 2.03
C ARG A 246 17.60 20.21 1.75
N ARG A 247 18.89 20.30 2.12
CA ARG A 247 19.69 21.50 1.87
C ARG A 247 19.79 21.84 0.37
N MET A 248 19.86 20.83 -0.51
CA MET A 248 19.83 21.06 -1.96
C MET A 248 18.43 21.52 -2.42
N VAL A 249 17.35 21.03 -1.82
CA VAL A 249 15.99 21.52 -2.12
C VAL A 249 15.91 23.01 -1.83
N ASP A 250 16.34 23.44 -0.63
CA ASP A 250 16.34 24.86 -0.21
C ASP A 250 17.22 25.74 -1.12
N SER A 251 18.25 25.15 -1.75
CA SER A 251 19.14 25.88 -2.67
C SER A 251 18.58 25.97 -4.10
N VAL A 252 17.65 25.09 -4.48
CA VAL A 252 17.04 25.05 -5.82
C VAL A 252 15.72 25.82 -5.86
N ALA A 253 15.01 25.91 -4.72
CA ALA A 253 13.76 26.66 -4.58
C ALA A 253 13.99 28.16 -4.59
#